data_2908744a4f9e04eef723c2d1b0867e7a
#
_entry.id   2908744a4f9e04eef723c2d1b0867e7a
#
_cell.length_a   1.000
_cell.length_b   1.000
_cell.length_c   1.000
_cell.angle_alpha   90.00
_cell.angle_beta   90.00
_cell.angle_gamma   90.00
#
_symmetry.space_group_name_H-M   'P 1'
#
loop_
_entity.id
_entity.type
_entity.pdbx_description
1 polymer ?
#
loop_
_entity_poly.entity_id
_entity_poly.type
_entity_poly.pdbx_seq_one_letter_code
_entity_poly.pdbx_strand_id
1 'polypeptide(L)'
;MVAEGFATEAETMRHDGQLVWTAGAAINHPTGEAPRVLFQLVPEPKTVKNRVHLDVRVGAEAVDAEVARLTARGATVLHEGHQGPHRWVTIADPEGNELCLT
;
A
#
# COMPACT_ATOMS: atom_id res chain seq x y z
N MET A 1 -17.53 0.77 9.06
CA MET A 1 -16.90 -0.45 9.60
C MET A 1 -17.65 -0.98 10.80
N VAL A 2 -17.81 -0.20 11.86
CA VAL A 2 -18.62 -0.63 13.01
C VAL A 2 -20.06 -0.89 12.59
N ALA A 3 -20.63 -0.01 11.78
CA ALA A 3 -22.02 -0.13 11.30
C ALA A 3 -22.27 -1.37 10.44
N GLU A 4 -21.22 -1.95 9.87
CA GLU A 4 -21.32 -3.15 9.05
C GLU A 4 -21.13 -4.44 9.86
N GLY A 5 -20.84 -4.31 11.16
CA GLY A 5 -20.66 -5.45 12.05
C GLY A 5 -19.32 -6.18 11.92
N PHE A 6 -18.36 -5.60 11.20
CA PHE A 6 -17.04 -6.21 11.03
C PHE A 6 -16.06 -5.89 12.14
N ALA A 7 -16.38 -4.90 12.97
CA ALA A 7 -15.51 -4.49 14.08
C ALA A 7 -16.36 -3.96 15.22
N THR A 8 -15.86 -4.10 16.45
CA THR A 8 -16.45 -3.51 17.64
C THR A 8 -15.79 -2.15 17.89
N GLU A 9 -16.39 -1.33 18.77
CA GLU A 9 -15.79 -0.06 19.15
C GLU A 9 -14.42 -0.23 19.80
N ALA A 10 -14.20 -1.34 20.51
CA ALA A 10 -12.90 -1.63 21.12
C ALA A 10 -11.80 -1.87 20.07
N GLU A 11 -12.18 -2.25 18.86
CA GLU A 11 -11.26 -2.50 17.75
C GLU A 11 -11.03 -1.27 16.88
N THR A 12 -11.69 -0.15 17.19
CA THR A 12 -11.59 1.08 16.40
C THR A 12 -11.16 2.25 17.29
N MET A 13 -10.69 3.31 16.64
CA MET A 13 -10.36 4.57 17.27
C MET A 13 -10.73 5.72 16.32
N ARG A 14 -10.73 6.95 16.82
CA ARG A 14 -10.95 8.12 15.95
C ARG A 14 -9.63 8.72 15.53
N HIS A 15 -9.58 9.09 14.26
CA HIS A 15 -8.47 9.82 13.68
C HIS A 15 -9.04 10.91 12.79
N ASP A 16 -8.73 12.18 13.10
CA ASP A 16 -9.30 13.35 12.41
C ASP A 16 -10.83 13.31 12.35
N GLY A 17 -11.46 12.83 13.44
CA GLY A 17 -12.90 12.77 13.54
C GLY A 17 -13.54 11.56 12.88
N GLN A 18 -12.77 10.69 12.24
CA GLN A 18 -13.27 9.48 11.60
C GLN A 18 -12.93 8.23 12.42
N LEU A 19 -13.82 7.23 12.37
CA LEU A 19 -13.55 5.94 12.98
C LEU A 19 -12.58 5.15 12.11
N VAL A 20 -11.48 4.70 12.70
CA VAL A 20 -10.50 3.83 12.04
C VAL A 20 -10.22 2.62 12.91
N TRP A 21 -9.75 1.53 12.32
CA TRP A 21 -9.36 0.34 13.08
C TRP A 21 -8.06 0.61 13.83
N THR A 22 -7.95 0.10 15.06
CA THR A 22 -6.72 0.18 15.85
C THR A 22 -5.65 -0.79 15.33
N ALA A 23 -6.05 -1.89 14.68
CA ALA A 23 -5.16 -2.97 14.25
C ALA A 23 -4.91 -2.99 12.74
N GLY A 24 -5.46 -2.04 11.98
CA GLY A 24 -5.25 -2.04 10.55
C GLY A 24 -6.03 -0.96 9.83
N ALA A 25 -5.84 -0.92 8.51
CA ALA A 25 -6.54 -0.03 7.60
C ALA A 25 -6.77 -0.75 6.28
N ALA A 26 -7.77 -0.34 5.53
CA ALA A 26 -8.08 -0.95 4.25
C ALA A 26 -8.25 0.10 3.17
N ILE A 27 -7.85 -0.27 1.95
CA ILE A 27 -8.11 0.49 0.73
C ILE A 27 -9.16 -0.28 -0.06
N ASN A 28 -10.23 0.38 -0.44
CA ASN A 28 -11.30 -0.23 -1.22
C ASN A 28 -11.39 0.43 -2.59
N HIS A 29 -11.71 -0.37 -3.61
CA HIS A 29 -12.02 0.18 -4.92
C HIS A 29 -13.29 1.03 -4.82
N PRO A 30 -13.35 2.21 -5.47
CA PRO A 30 -14.50 3.11 -5.34
C PRO A 30 -15.84 2.50 -5.72
N THR A 31 -15.87 1.57 -6.67
CA THR A 31 -17.08 0.90 -7.13
C THR A 31 -17.20 -0.54 -6.66
N GLY A 32 -16.22 -1.05 -5.92
CA GLY A 32 -16.21 -2.44 -5.47
C GLY A 32 -15.81 -3.45 -6.54
N GLU A 33 -15.31 -2.99 -7.69
CA GLU A 33 -14.95 -3.87 -8.81
C GLU A 33 -13.63 -4.61 -8.62
N ALA A 34 -12.84 -4.22 -7.63
CA ALA A 34 -11.56 -4.86 -7.32
C ALA A 34 -11.54 -5.27 -5.85
N PRO A 35 -10.75 -6.29 -5.48
CA PRO A 35 -10.59 -6.67 -4.09
C PRO A 35 -10.02 -5.52 -3.26
N ARG A 36 -10.38 -5.48 -2.00
CA ARG A 36 -9.75 -4.53 -1.08
C ARG A 36 -8.34 -4.97 -0.74
N VAL A 37 -7.52 -4.01 -0.34
CA VAL A 37 -6.19 -4.27 0.23
C VAL A 37 -6.25 -3.94 1.70
N LEU A 38 -5.92 -4.91 2.56
CA LEU A 38 -5.93 -4.74 4.00
C LEU A 38 -4.49 -4.60 4.50
N PHE A 39 -4.25 -3.54 5.26
CA PHE A 39 -3.00 -3.34 5.99
C PHE A 39 -3.27 -3.73 7.44
N GLN A 40 -2.60 -4.75 7.92
CA GLN A 40 -2.81 -5.29 9.25
C GLN A 40 -1.61 -4.98 10.12
N LEU A 41 -1.86 -4.44 11.31
CA LEU A 41 -0.81 -4.21 12.28
C LEU A 41 -0.34 -5.55 12.85
N VAL A 42 0.97 -5.76 12.82
CA VAL A 42 1.60 -6.93 13.41
C VAL A 42 2.76 -6.47 14.30
N PRO A 43 3.11 -7.23 15.34
CA PRO A 43 4.18 -6.81 16.26
C PRO A 43 5.57 -6.92 15.66
N GLU A 44 5.78 -7.76 14.64
CA GLU A 44 7.09 -7.99 14.04
C GLU A 44 7.44 -6.86 13.06
N PRO A 45 8.66 -6.33 13.10
CA PRO A 45 9.12 -5.41 12.06
C PRO A 45 9.34 -6.15 10.73
N LYS A 46 9.22 -5.41 9.62
CA LYS A 46 9.51 -5.95 8.30
C LYS A 46 11.03 -6.15 8.15
N THR A 47 11.47 -7.41 8.08
CA THR A 47 12.89 -7.74 7.96
C THR A 47 13.20 -8.63 6.76
N VAL A 48 12.21 -9.32 6.22
CA VAL A 48 12.37 -10.30 5.15
C VAL A 48 11.82 -9.74 3.84
N LYS A 49 12.46 -10.10 2.72
CA LYS A 49 11.98 -9.69 1.39
C LYS A 49 10.56 -10.19 1.15
N ASN A 50 9.71 -9.33 0.59
CA ASN A 50 8.38 -9.76 0.19
C ASN A 50 8.45 -10.85 -0.88
N ARG A 51 7.62 -11.85 -0.74
CA ARG A 51 7.47 -12.91 -1.75
C ARG A 51 6.27 -12.64 -2.67
N VAL A 52 5.36 -11.79 -2.22
CA VAL A 52 4.22 -11.32 -3.01
C VAL A 52 4.23 -9.81 -2.95
N HIS A 53 4.07 -9.15 -4.09
CA HIS A 53 3.93 -7.70 -4.13
C HIS A 53 2.89 -7.30 -5.18
N LEU A 54 2.40 -6.08 -5.06
CA LEU A 54 1.44 -5.52 -6.01
C LEU A 54 2.19 -4.83 -7.14
N ASP A 55 1.67 -4.96 -8.36
CA ASP A 55 2.08 -4.15 -9.49
C ASP A 55 1.04 -3.04 -9.66
N VAL A 56 1.48 -1.81 -9.50
CA VAL A 56 0.62 -0.64 -9.66
C VAL A 56 0.93 0.00 -11.01
N ARG A 57 -0.04 -0.10 -11.92
CA ARG A 57 0.13 0.39 -13.30
C ARG A 57 -0.22 1.87 -13.38
N VAL A 58 0.77 2.69 -13.60
CA VAL A 58 0.58 4.14 -13.75
C VAL A 58 0.84 4.62 -15.18
N GLY A 59 1.38 3.73 -16.03
CA GLY A 59 1.79 4.07 -17.39
C GLY A 59 3.27 4.41 -17.46
N ALA A 60 3.94 3.93 -18.50
CA ALA A 60 5.40 4.05 -18.63
C ALA A 60 5.89 5.49 -18.46
N GLU A 61 5.16 6.45 -19.03
CA GLU A 61 5.52 7.87 -19.00
C GLU A 61 5.28 8.52 -17.62
N ALA A 62 4.53 7.88 -16.74
CA ALA A 62 4.19 8.43 -15.43
C ALA A 62 5.03 7.82 -14.29
N VAL A 63 5.79 6.77 -14.55
CA VAL A 63 6.52 6.03 -13.50
C VAL A 63 7.48 6.95 -12.74
N ASP A 64 8.30 7.72 -13.43
CA ASP A 64 9.30 8.56 -12.77
C ASP A 64 8.66 9.66 -11.92
N ALA A 65 7.60 10.29 -12.42
CA ALA A 65 6.89 11.30 -11.64
C ALA A 65 6.22 10.70 -10.40
N GLU A 66 5.67 9.49 -10.52
CA GLU A 66 5.02 8.80 -9.41
C GLU A 66 6.04 8.36 -8.36
N VAL A 67 7.21 7.87 -8.79
CA VAL A 67 8.31 7.57 -7.86
C VAL A 67 8.70 8.81 -7.07
N ALA A 68 8.86 9.96 -7.74
CA ALA A 68 9.22 11.21 -7.08
C ALA A 68 8.14 11.64 -6.07
N ARG A 69 6.87 11.52 -6.45
CA ARG A 69 5.75 11.88 -5.57
C ARG A 69 5.73 11.00 -4.32
N LEU A 70 5.91 9.71 -4.48
CA LEU A 70 5.85 8.75 -3.37
C LEU A 70 7.08 8.84 -2.48
N THR A 71 8.27 9.05 -3.04
CA THR A 71 9.48 9.21 -2.21
C THR A 71 9.40 10.47 -1.36
N ALA A 72 8.78 11.53 -1.87
CA ALA A 72 8.54 12.74 -1.07
C ALA A 72 7.57 12.47 0.10
N ARG A 73 6.80 11.40 0.03
CA ARG A 73 5.84 10.99 1.07
C ARG A 73 6.36 9.87 1.96
N GLY A 74 7.61 9.49 1.82
CA GLY A 74 8.23 8.51 2.71
C GLY A 74 8.51 7.14 2.10
N ALA A 75 8.22 6.94 0.81
CA ALA A 75 8.60 5.71 0.14
C ALA A 75 10.09 5.67 -0.15
N THR A 76 10.65 4.47 -0.26
CA THR A 76 12.05 4.23 -0.57
C THR A 76 12.15 3.43 -1.85
N VAL A 77 12.98 3.86 -2.80
CA VAL A 77 13.27 3.07 -4.00
C VAL A 77 14.20 1.92 -3.61
N LEU A 78 13.79 0.69 -3.93
CA LEU A 78 14.60 -0.50 -3.66
C LEU A 78 15.43 -0.89 -4.87
N HIS A 79 14.83 -1.00 -6.05
CA HIS A 79 15.55 -1.31 -7.28
C HIS A 79 14.67 -1.05 -8.50
N GLU A 80 15.28 -1.10 -9.68
CA GLU A 80 14.62 -1.07 -10.97
C GLU A 80 14.86 -2.36 -11.71
N GLY A 81 13.89 -2.76 -12.54
CA GLY A 81 14.03 -3.93 -13.38
C GLY A 81 13.48 -3.67 -14.79
N HIS A 82 13.94 -4.49 -15.74
CA HIS A 82 13.50 -4.47 -17.10
C HIS A 82 13.30 -5.89 -17.62
N GLN A 83 12.32 -6.05 -18.50
CA GLN A 83 12.16 -7.26 -19.27
C GLN A 83 11.65 -6.83 -20.65
N GLY A 84 12.54 -6.84 -21.66
CA GLY A 84 12.22 -6.25 -22.96
C GLY A 84 11.91 -4.76 -22.81
N PRO A 85 10.83 -4.27 -23.43
CA PRO A 85 10.42 -2.87 -23.28
C PRO A 85 9.74 -2.57 -21.94
N HIS A 86 9.46 -3.61 -21.14
CA HIS A 86 8.78 -3.45 -19.86
C HIS A 86 9.77 -3.04 -18.79
N ARG A 87 9.43 -1.97 -18.07
CA ARG A 87 10.22 -1.44 -16.96
C ARG A 87 9.36 -1.35 -15.72
N TRP A 88 9.95 -1.63 -14.56
CA TRP A 88 9.29 -1.39 -13.28
C TRP A 88 10.27 -0.82 -12.26
N VAL A 89 9.73 -0.11 -11.28
CA VAL A 89 10.48 0.39 -10.13
C VAL A 89 9.86 -0.21 -8.88
N THR A 90 10.65 -0.95 -8.12
CA THR A 90 10.21 -1.50 -6.85
C THR A 90 10.47 -0.50 -5.75
N ILE A 91 9.44 -0.18 -4.99
CA ILE A 91 9.51 0.75 -3.86
C ILE A 91 9.02 0.07 -2.60
N ALA A 92 9.45 0.59 -1.46
CA ALA A 92 8.93 0.22 -0.16
C ALA A 92 8.15 1.40 0.42
N ASP A 93 7.00 1.12 1.04
CA ASP A 93 6.29 2.13 1.81
C ASP A 93 7.04 2.42 3.13
N PRO A 94 6.60 3.40 3.95
CA PRO A 94 7.30 3.71 5.20
C PRO A 94 7.42 2.55 6.18
N GLU A 95 6.57 1.53 6.05
CA GLU A 95 6.63 0.33 6.90
C GLU A 95 7.39 -0.83 6.26
N GLY A 96 7.95 -0.63 5.08
CA GLY A 96 8.72 -1.64 4.39
C GLY A 96 7.91 -2.56 3.47
N ASN A 97 6.62 -2.33 3.31
CA ASN A 97 5.81 -3.10 2.37
C ASN A 97 6.24 -2.76 0.94
N GLU A 98 6.42 -3.79 0.10
CA GLU A 98 7.00 -3.62 -1.23
C GLU A 98 5.92 -3.67 -2.30
N LEU A 99 6.07 -2.80 -3.29
CA LEU A 99 5.22 -2.78 -4.48
C LEU A 99 6.03 -2.30 -5.68
N CYS A 100 5.54 -2.56 -6.89
CA CYS A 100 6.18 -2.12 -8.12
C CYS A 100 5.30 -1.10 -8.83
N LEU A 101 5.94 -0.06 -9.34
CA LEU A 101 5.32 0.90 -10.26
C LEU A 101 5.71 0.54 -11.68
N THR A 102 4.73 0.48 -12.55
CA THR A 102 4.93 0.06 -13.95
C THR A 102 4.03 0.78 -14.94
#